data_5aced7b6f57864a9d065e8315de0f0c0
#
_entry.id   5aced7b6f57864a9d065e8315de0f0c0
#
_cell.length_a   1.000
_cell.length_b   1.000
_cell.length_c   1.000
_cell.angle_alpha   90.00
_cell.angle_beta   90.00
_cell.angle_gamma   90.00
#
_symmetry.space_group_name_H-M   'P 1'
#
loop_
_entity.id
_entity.type
_entity.pdbx_description
1 polymer ?
#
loop_
_entity_poly.entity_id
_entity_poly.type
_entity_poly.pdbx_seq_one_letter_code
_entity_poly.pdbx_strand_id
1 'polypeptide(L)'
;MAAVKFGIICLAATLVEGGSRLLAPIQDINLPASQSAAHPLEHLGANGPWFAGPNVNEISSDIPENCHVDQAAYILRHGSRYPDPGAYNGWVSMQQRFQTGNYTASGSLSFLPKWQTALTNPPSQISNLSPTGYKEAHDLGYTLRTRYPDLYTEGEDFMVWANNYPRVLQTARLFVRAFLGTNATLLGDVISVTSRGFPGGIGDSLAPSDMCPAFEDDEGGDAVTQWNNIYIPPIQARLQALIKGNLTLTPGDISQIPYLCGFESQITGRLSPWCDIFTDDEFLQYEYFQDLRYYYGVGPGTDLPKKMMTPFLNALMGILEEGPSVTGKREDGSSFNLPKLIMSFLNDGQLNQLITASGVFDEQQPLSSIEKDDDRQYVSSRFTTMRGTIAFERLSCVVAGNNTSTSATRRAQLPRLVGRSNFAQPATLAQGSQNATYVRIRLNDAVYPVPSCRSGPGSSCLLKDYKQYVAAKLEAQGNWIENCNITVPGAPTVVKGASFYTDLSSPWLSHVAP
;
A
#
# COMPACT_ATOMS: atom_id res chain seq x y z
N MET A 1 28.51 4.36 -64.69
CA MET A 1 29.05 4.87 -63.42
C MET A 1 27.90 5.44 -62.61
N ALA A 2 27.36 4.66 -61.69
CA ALA A 2 26.28 5.07 -60.81
C ALA A 2 26.84 5.26 -59.40
N ALA A 3 26.77 6.50 -58.89
CA ALA A 3 27.25 6.84 -57.56
C ALA A 3 26.18 6.54 -56.52
N VAL A 4 26.46 5.60 -55.61
CA VAL A 4 25.62 5.28 -54.44
C VAL A 4 25.94 6.28 -53.34
N LYS A 5 24.97 7.08 -52.96
CA LYS A 5 25.08 7.97 -51.79
C LYS A 5 24.70 7.16 -50.53
N PHE A 6 25.67 6.96 -49.67
CA PHE A 6 25.43 6.48 -48.29
C PHE A 6 24.94 7.65 -47.43
N GLY A 7 23.70 7.58 -46.98
CA GLY A 7 23.18 8.48 -45.95
C GLY A 7 23.56 7.96 -44.57
N ILE A 8 24.33 8.71 -43.81
CA ILE A 8 24.63 8.47 -42.41
C ILE A 8 23.42 8.91 -41.60
N ILE A 9 22.71 7.94 -41.03
CA ILE A 9 21.67 8.21 -40.00
C ILE A 9 22.40 8.36 -38.68
N CYS A 10 22.53 9.61 -38.20
CA CYS A 10 22.92 9.87 -36.82
C CYS A 10 21.74 9.51 -35.90
N LEU A 11 21.82 8.38 -35.22
CA LEU A 11 20.99 8.12 -34.04
C LEU A 11 21.47 9.07 -32.93
N ALA A 12 20.65 10.04 -32.60
CA ALA A 12 20.81 10.83 -31.38
C ALA A 12 20.46 9.91 -30.19
N ALA A 13 21.49 9.39 -29.55
CA ALA A 13 21.30 8.75 -28.23
C ALA A 13 21.01 9.88 -27.23
N THR A 14 19.77 9.96 -26.79
CA THR A 14 19.43 10.74 -25.60
C THR A 14 20.12 10.10 -24.41
N LEU A 15 21.14 10.78 -23.89
CA LEU A 15 21.73 10.47 -22.59
C LEU A 15 20.64 10.71 -21.55
N VAL A 16 19.98 9.65 -21.11
CA VAL A 16 19.20 9.65 -19.89
C VAL A 16 20.22 9.74 -18.76
N GLU A 17 20.27 10.88 -18.10
CA GLU A 17 21.07 11.08 -16.88
C GLU A 17 20.73 9.96 -15.89
N GLY A 18 21.78 9.31 -15.38
CA GLY A 18 21.69 8.13 -14.55
C GLY A 18 21.20 8.44 -13.14
N GLY A 19 19.88 8.45 -12.95
CA GLY A 19 19.32 8.06 -11.68
C GLY A 19 19.69 6.60 -11.42
N SER A 20 20.03 6.24 -10.20
CA SER A 20 20.39 4.88 -9.82
C SER A 20 19.27 3.92 -10.24
N ARG A 21 19.46 3.24 -11.38
CA ARG A 21 18.49 2.26 -11.85
C ARG A 21 18.47 1.14 -10.83
N LEU A 22 17.30 0.94 -10.19
CA LEU A 22 17.09 -0.21 -9.33
C LEU A 22 17.42 -1.47 -10.13
N LEU A 23 18.33 -2.31 -9.62
CA LEU A 23 18.65 -3.60 -10.23
C LEU A 23 17.47 -4.58 -10.12
N ALA A 24 16.57 -4.37 -9.13
CA ALA A 24 15.34 -5.12 -9.02
C ALA A 24 14.30 -4.53 -9.97
N PRO A 25 13.88 -5.27 -11.00
CA PRO A 25 12.76 -4.82 -11.83
C PRO A 25 11.51 -4.65 -10.97
N ILE A 26 10.73 -3.61 -11.28
CA ILE A 26 9.34 -3.51 -10.81
C ILE A 26 8.67 -4.83 -11.21
N GLN A 27 8.03 -5.47 -10.22
CA GLN A 27 7.42 -6.75 -10.48
C GLN A 27 6.13 -6.55 -11.23
N ASP A 28 6.22 -6.67 -12.54
CA ASP A 28 5.08 -7.13 -13.28
C ASP A 28 4.85 -8.60 -12.89
N ILE A 29 3.72 -8.88 -12.25
CA ILE A 29 3.16 -10.20 -12.37
C ILE A 29 3.01 -10.36 -13.88
N ASN A 30 3.80 -11.26 -14.50
CA ASN A 30 3.71 -11.54 -15.93
C ASN A 30 2.37 -12.27 -16.20
N LEU A 31 1.28 -11.55 -15.99
CA LEU A 31 -0.01 -11.94 -16.52
C LEU A 31 0.03 -11.67 -18.02
N PRO A 32 -0.46 -12.58 -18.85
CA PRO A 32 -0.53 -12.32 -20.28
C PRO A 32 -1.25 -10.99 -20.49
N ALA A 33 -0.65 -10.12 -21.30
CA ALA A 33 -1.24 -8.83 -21.62
C ALA A 33 -2.70 -9.06 -22.01
N SER A 34 -3.62 -8.45 -21.27
CA SER A 34 -5.01 -8.38 -21.66
C SER A 34 -5.05 -7.77 -23.06
N GLN A 35 -5.87 -8.28 -23.95
CA GLN A 35 -6.10 -7.64 -25.26
C GLN A 35 -6.88 -6.31 -25.11
N SER A 36 -7.40 -6.03 -23.92
CA SER A 36 -8.00 -4.76 -23.51
C SER A 36 -6.91 -3.73 -23.23
N ALA A 37 -7.10 -2.50 -23.68
CA ALA A 37 -6.22 -1.38 -23.39
C ALA A 37 -6.22 -1.01 -21.88
N ALA A 38 -7.26 -1.37 -21.14
CA ALA A 38 -7.32 -1.30 -19.70
C ALA A 38 -6.75 -2.59 -19.11
N HIS A 39 -5.95 -2.47 -18.06
CA HIS A 39 -5.50 -3.60 -17.26
C HIS A 39 -6.54 -3.88 -16.15
N PRO A 40 -7.51 -4.80 -16.34
CA PRO A 40 -8.64 -4.97 -15.42
C PRO A 40 -8.18 -5.21 -13.99
N LEU A 41 -7.02 -5.83 -13.77
CA LEU A 41 -6.47 -6.09 -12.43
C LEU A 41 -6.04 -4.82 -11.69
N GLU A 42 -5.84 -3.70 -12.38
CA GLU A 42 -5.49 -2.40 -11.78
C GLU A 42 -6.71 -1.62 -11.27
N HIS A 43 -7.94 -2.10 -11.56
CA HIS A 43 -9.20 -1.44 -11.20
C HIS A 43 -10.05 -2.24 -10.20
N LEU A 44 -9.42 -3.13 -9.42
CA LEU A 44 -10.12 -4.05 -8.52
C LEU A 44 -10.08 -3.64 -7.04
N GLY A 45 -9.57 -2.46 -6.73
CA GLY A 45 -9.42 -2.03 -5.34
C GLY A 45 -8.58 -3.04 -4.54
N ALA A 46 -9.10 -3.43 -3.39
CA ALA A 46 -8.44 -4.40 -2.52
C ALA A 46 -8.43 -5.84 -3.03
N ASN A 47 -9.16 -6.15 -4.11
CA ASN A 47 -9.28 -7.50 -4.66
C ASN A 47 -8.27 -7.79 -5.78
N GLY A 48 -7.53 -6.77 -6.21
CA GLY A 48 -6.45 -6.91 -7.19
C GLY A 48 -5.13 -7.36 -6.58
N PRO A 49 -4.26 -8.04 -7.36
CA PRO A 49 -2.88 -8.26 -7.00
C PRO A 49 -2.13 -6.94 -6.93
N TRP A 50 -0.94 -6.96 -6.33
CA TRP A 50 -0.12 -5.74 -6.26
C TRP A 50 0.38 -5.27 -7.63
N PHE A 51 0.40 -3.96 -7.78
CA PHE A 51 1.12 -3.26 -8.85
C PHE A 51 1.71 -1.95 -8.31
N ALA A 52 2.74 -1.43 -8.98
CA ALA A 52 3.32 -0.14 -8.62
C ALA A 52 2.31 0.97 -8.89
N GLY A 53 2.03 1.80 -7.89
CA GLY A 53 1.09 2.91 -8.02
C GLY A 53 1.50 3.87 -9.14
N PRO A 54 0.55 4.37 -9.94
CA PRO A 54 0.84 5.35 -10.97
C PRO A 54 1.34 6.66 -10.33
N ASN A 55 2.27 7.34 -11.01
CA ASN A 55 2.80 8.62 -10.55
C ASN A 55 1.81 9.78 -10.82
N VAL A 56 0.69 9.77 -10.12
CA VAL A 56 -0.39 10.75 -10.31
C VAL A 56 -0.05 12.16 -9.85
N ASN A 57 0.98 12.30 -9.04
CA ASN A 57 1.43 13.60 -8.53
C ASN A 57 2.61 14.17 -9.35
N GLU A 58 3.05 13.48 -10.40
CA GLU A 58 4.19 13.88 -11.25
C GLU A 58 5.49 14.15 -10.46
N ILE A 59 5.67 13.46 -9.33
CA ILE A 59 6.84 13.58 -8.46
C ILE A 59 7.77 12.40 -8.72
N SER A 60 9.07 12.66 -8.96
CA SER A 60 10.05 11.59 -9.13
C SER A 60 10.12 10.70 -7.89
N SER A 61 10.16 9.40 -8.11
CA SER A 61 10.42 8.41 -7.05
C SER A 61 11.89 8.29 -6.66
N ASP A 62 12.81 8.92 -7.40
CA ASP A 62 14.23 8.96 -7.07
C ASP A 62 14.49 9.71 -5.77
N ILE A 63 15.62 9.41 -5.15
CA ILE A 63 16.07 10.17 -3.98
C ILE A 63 16.46 11.57 -4.45
N PRO A 64 15.92 12.65 -3.83
CA PRO A 64 16.24 14.01 -4.23
C PRO A 64 17.74 14.32 -4.13
N GLU A 65 18.23 15.21 -4.99
CA GLU A 65 19.62 15.64 -4.96
C GLU A 65 20.03 16.15 -3.57
N ASN A 66 21.26 15.85 -3.16
CA ASN A 66 21.84 16.17 -1.85
C ASN A 66 21.08 15.58 -0.66
N CYS A 67 20.25 14.55 -0.89
CA CYS A 67 19.58 13.78 0.14
C CYS A 67 20.02 12.31 0.09
N HIS A 68 19.89 11.63 1.23
CA HIS A 68 19.95 10.17 1.31
C HIS A 68 18.90 9.67 2.29
N VAL A 69 18.41 8.45 2.08
CA VAL A 69 17.52 7.77 3.02
C VAL A 69 18.40 7.12 4.09
N ASP A 70 18.26 7.54 5.33
CA ASP A 70 18.99 6.98 6.47
C ASP A 70 18.14 6.10 7.39
N GLN A 71 16.82 6.15 7.22
CA GLN A 71 15.85 5.27 7.87
C GLN A 71 14.57 5.22 7.03
N ALA A 72 13.88 4.09 7.01
CA ALA A 72 12.59 3.96 6.34
C ALA A 72 11.66 3.04 7.14
N ALA A 73 10.36 3.37 7.15
CA ALA A 73 9.31 2.53 7.71
C ALA A 73 8.32 2.13 6.62
N TYR A 74 8.17 0.83 6.40
CA TYR A 74 7.25 0.23 5.45
C TYR A 74 6.15 -0.50 6.20
N ILE A 75 4.93 -0.07 6.02
CA ILE A 75 3.74 -0.69 6.61
C ILE A 75 2.89 -1.23 5.46
N LEU A 76 2.62 -2.54 5.49
CA LEU A 76 2.09 -3.25 4.34
C LEU A 76 0.91 -4.13 4.70
N ARG A 77 -0.04 -4.21 3.78
CA ARG A 77 -1.02 -5.28 3.76
C ARG A 77 -0.35 -6.62 3.43
N HIS A 78 -0.92 -7.72 3.91
CA HIS A 78 -0.52 -9.07 3.46
C HIS A 78 -0.57 -9.21 1.93
N GLY A 79 0.19 -10.16 1.38
CA GLY A 79 0.19 -10.49 -0.05
C GLY A 79 -1.10 -11.10 -0.56
N SER A 80 -1.16 -11.36 -1.87
CA SER A 80 -2.28 -12.05 -2.53
C SER A 80 -2.63 -13.37 -1.84
N ARG A 81 -3.92 -13.66 -1.69
CA ARG A 81 -4.43 -14.73 -0.84
C ARG A 81 -5.57 -15.51 -1.47
N TYR A 82 -5.86 -16.64 -0.88
CA TYR A 82 -7.13 -17.35 -1.09
C TYR A 82 -8.29 -16.62 -0.41
N PRO A 83 -9.55 -16.90 -0.84
CA PRO A 83 -10.72 -16.26 -0.26
C PRO A 83 -10.90 -16.62 1.23
N ASP A 84 -11.66 -15.81 1.93
CA ASP A 84 -12.19 -16.16 3.24
C ASP A 84 -13.32 -17.19 3.11
N PRO A 85 -13.69 -17.92 4.19
CA PRO A 85 -14.69 -18.98 4.13
C PRO A 85 -16.04 -18.55 3.55
N GLY A 86 -16.50 -17.34 3.88
CA GLY A 86 -17.77 -16.79 3.38
C GLY A 86 -17.78 -16.60 1.87
N ALA A 87 -16.72 -15.98 1.34
CA ALA A 87 -16.56 -15.78 -0.10
C ALA A 87 -16.48 -17.12 -0.86
N TYR A 88 -15.68 -18.07 -0.34
CA TYR A 88 -15.57 -19.39 -0.97
C TYR A 88 -16.92 -20.13 -1.00
N ASN A 89 -17.68 -20.13 0.08
CA ASN A 89 -19.01 -20.74 0.11
C ASN A 89 -19.98 -20.09 -0.87
N GLY A 90 -19.90 -18.77 -1.06
CA GLY A 90 -20.62 -18.04 -2.08
C GLY A 90 -20.27 -18.51 -3.51
N TRP A 91 -18.97 -18.71 -3.78
CA TRP A 91 -18.51 -19.22 -5.08
C TRP A 91 -18.96 -20.65 -5.35
N VAL A 92 -18.91 -21.54 -4.35
CA VAL A 92 -19.42 -22.92 -4.48
C VAL A 92 -20.90 -22.92 -4.80
N SER A 93 -21.71 -22.08 -4.13
CA SER A 93 -23.14 -21.95 -4.41
C SER A 93 -23.40 -21.40 -5.81
N MET A 94 -22.60 -20.44 -6.25
CA MET A 94 -22.66 -19.87 -7.61
C MET A 94 -22.27 -20.92 -8.66
N GLN A 95 -21.19 -21.67 -8.46
CA GLN A 95 -20.79 -22.79 -9.31
C GLN A 95 -21.90 -23.83 -9.46
N GLN A 96 -22.49 -24.25 -8.35
CA GLN A 96 -23.59 -25.24 -8.38
C GLN A 96 -24.76 -24.74 -9.22
N ARG A 97 -25.19 -23.47 -9.06
CA ARG A 97 -26.26 -22.88 -9.88
C ARG A 97 -25.92 -22.87 -11.36
N PHE A 98 -24.69 -22.52 -11.73
CA PHE A 98 -24.28 -22.46 -13.12
C PHE A 98 -24.17 -23.85 -13.76
N GLN A 99 -23.77 -24.87 -13.02
CA GLN A 99 -23.62 -26.23 -13.55
C GLN A 99 -24.94 -27.00 -13.64
N THR A 100 -25.93 -26.69 -12.77
CA THR A 100 -27.21 -27.42 -12.74
C THR A 100 -28.32 -26.74 -13.50
N GLY A 101 -28.15 -25.48 -13.94
CA GLY A 101 -29.13 -24.73 -14.71
C GLY A 101 -29.33 -25.31 -16.12
N ASN A 102 -30.57 -25.23 -16.60
CA ASN A 102 -30.90 -25.57 -18.00
C ASN A 102 -30.85 -24.29 -18.86
N TYR A 103 -29.65 -23.92 -19.28
CA TYR A 103 -29.41 -22.69 -20.04
C TYR A 103 -28.26 -22.86 -21.03
N THR A 104 -28.15 -21.93 -21.96
CA THR A 104 -26.97 -21.70 -22.80
C THR A 104 -26.48 -20.30 -22.58
N ALA A 105 -25.17 -20.12 -22.55
CA ALA A 105 -24.49 -18.83 -22.42
C ALA A 105 -23.60 -18.60 -23.65
N SER A 106 -23.55 -17.35 -24.11
CA SER A 106 -22.79 -16.93 -25.29
C SER A 106 -21.80 -15.80 -24.96
N GLY A 107 -20.91 -15.48 -25.89
CA GLY A 107 -19.92 -14.41 -25.73
C GLY A 107 -19.02 -14.65 -24.54
N SER A 108 -18.76 -13.59 -23.75
CA SER A 108 -17.90 -13.64 -22.56
C SER A 108 -18.40 -14.57 -21.45
N LEU A 109 -19.68 -14.99 -21.49
CA LEU A 109 -20.25 -15.89 -20.49
C LEU A 109 -20.23 -17.37 -20.91
N SER A 110 -19.69 -17.72 -22.09
CA SER A 110 -19.73 -19.09 -22.66
C SER A 110 -19.06 -20.15 -21.77
N PHE A 111 -18.18 -19.78 -20.85
CA PHE A 111 -17.49 -20.68 -19.93
C PHE A 111 -18.32 -21.07 -18.70
N LEU A 112 -19.37 -20.30 -18.34
CA LEU A 112 -20.15 -20.47 -17.08
C LEU A 112 -20.66 -21.91 -16.84
N PRO A 113 -21.19 -22.66 -17.84
CA PRO A 113 -21.68 -24.01 -17.60
C PRO A 113 -20.59 -25.00 -17.15
N LYS A 114 -19.33 -24.67 -17.38
CA LYS A 114 -18.16 -25.52 -17.06
C LYS A 114 -17.26 -24.90 -15.99
N TRP A 115 -17.60 -23.69 -15.52
CA TRP A 115 -16.78 -23.00 -14.52
C TRP A 115 -16.72 -23.77 -13.22
N GLN A 116 -15.52 -23.80 -12.63
CA GLN A 116 -15.24 -24.37 -11.32
C GLN A 116 -14.37 -23.40 -10.53
N THR A 117 -14.56 -23.37 -9.22
CA THR A 117 -13.72 -22.57 -8.33
C THR A 117 -12.25 -22.97 -8.47
N ALA A 118 -11.34 -22.00 -8.39
CA ALA A 118 -9.91 -22.22 -8.58
C ALA A 118 -9.22 -22.97 -7.41
N LEU A 119 -9.93 -23.22 -6.31
CA LEU A 119 -9.36 -23.93 -5.15
C LEU A 119 -9.32 -25.45 -5.39
N THR A 120 -8.14 -26.04 -5.25
CA THR A 120 -7.92 -27.48 -5.40
C THR A 120 -7.90 -28.24 -4.07
N ASN A 121 -7.62 -27.55 -2.96
CA ASN A 121 -7.61 -28.09 -1.60
C ASN A 121 -8.10 -27.03 -0.59
N PRO A 122 -9.41 -26.71 -0.59
CA PRO A 122 -9.97 -25.63 0.22
C PRO A 122 -9.58 -25.62 1.69
N PRO A 123 -9.55 -26.77 2.43
CA PRO A 123 -9.16 -26.78 3.83
C PRO A 123 -7.75 -26.24 4.12
N SER A 124 -6.83 -26.38 3.18
CA SER A 124 -5.45 -25.90 3.32
C SER A 124 -5.22 -24.52 2.68
N GLN A 125 -6.15 -24.07 1.85
CA GLN A 125 -6.01 -22.85 1.05
C GLN A 125 -6.76 -21.67 1.66
N ILE A 126 -7.98 -21.85 2.11
CA ILE A 126 -8.84 -20.77 2.62
C ILE A 126 -8.09 -19.90 3.64
N SER A 127 -8.16 -18.58 3.46
CA SER A 127 -7.54 -17.54 4.29
C SER A 127 -6.01 -17.50 4.33
N ASN A 128 -5.32 -18.39 3.62
CA ASN A 128 -3.86 -18.41 3.49
C ASN A 128 -3.39 -17.62 2.26
N LEU A 129 -2.10 -17.31 2.17
CA LEU A 129 -1.51 -16.73 0.98
C LEU A 129 -1.62 -17.64 -0.24
N SER A 130 -1.86 -17.06 -1.40
CA SER A 130 -1.77 -17.74 -2.70
C SER A 130 -0.30 -17.82 -3.17
N PRO A 131 0.02 -18.61 -4.19
CA PRO A 131 1.35 -18.62 -4.82
C PRO A 131 1.80 -17.22 -5.29
N THR A 132 0.88 -16.40 -5.80
CA THR A 132 1.16 -15.01 -6.15
C THR A 132 1.57 -14.20 -4.92
N GLY A 133 0.87 -14.37 -3.78
CA GLY A 133 1.23 -13.69 -2.54
C GLY A 133 2.61 -14.12 -2.01
N TYR A 134 3.00 -15.39 -2.22
CA TYR A 134 4.35 -15.84 -1.90
C TYR A 134 5.39 -15.09 -2.73
N LYS A 135 5.15 -14.99 -4.04
CA LYS A 135 6.02 -14.24 -4.95
C LYS A 135 6.09 -12.77 -4.56
N GLU A 136 4.96 -12.11 -4.34
CA GLU A 136 4.89 -10.70 -3.95
C GLU A 136 5.70 -10.39 -2.68
N ALA A 137 5.59 -11.23 -1.65
CA ALA A 137 6.33 -11.05 -0.40
C ALA A 137 7.85 -11.29 -0.58
N HIS A 138 8.21 -12.32 -1.34
CA HIS A 138 9.60 -12.65 -1.64
C HIS A 138 10.26 -11.53 -2.47
N ASP A 139 9.62 -11.12 -3.52
CA ASP A 139 10.15 -10.09 -4.42
C ASP A 139 10.30 -8.73 -3.70
N LEU A 140 9.40 -8.41 -2.76
CA LEU A 140 9.54 -7.22 -1.92
C LEU A 140 10.82 -7.27 -1.08
N GLY A 141 11.15 -8.42 -0.47
CA GLY A 141 12.38 -8.58 0.30
C GLY A 141 13.62 -8.28 -0.54
N TYR A 142 13.70 -8.86 -1.74
CA TYR A 142 14.77 -8.57 -2.69
C TYR A 142 14.77 -7.09 -3.12
N THR A 143 13.62 -6.53 -3.45
CA THR A 143 13.50 -5.13 -3.89
C THR A 143 13.99 -4.15 -2.84
N LEU A 144 13.56 -4.30 -1.58
CA LEU A 144 13.97 -3.37 -0.53
C LEU A 144 15.44 -3.56 -0.13
N ARG A 145 15.97 -4.79 -0.22
CA ARG A 145 17.39 -5.07 0.00
C ARG A 145 18.29 -4.33 -0.99
N THR A 146 17.83 -4.20 -2.24
CA THR A 146 18.57 -3.52 -3.32
C THR A 146 18.27 -2.02 -3.38
N ARG A 147 17.06 -1.59 -3.01
CA ARG A 147 16.66 -0.18 -2.99
C ARG A 147 17.38 0.61 -1.89
N TYR A 148 17.60 -0.02 -0.75
CA TYR A 148 18.20 0.60 0.45
C TYR A 148 19.40 -0.20 0.96
N PRO A 149 20.50 -0.27 0.19
CA PRO A 149 21.66 -1.09 0.57
C PRO A 149 22.27 -0.66 1.90
N ASP A 150 22.16 0.63 2.28
CA ASP A 150 22.77 1.19 3.49
C ASP A 150 21.87 1.07 4.74
N LEU A 151 20.63 0.57 4.60
CA LEU A 151 19.72 0.39 5.73
C LEU A 151 19.86 -0.96 6.43
N TYR A 152 20.72 -1.85 5.94
CA TYR A 152 21.04 -3.12 6.59
C TYR A 152 22.51 -3.47 6.39
N THR A 153 23.17 -3.89 7.44
CA THR A 153 24.55 -4.40 7.41
C THR A 153 24.53 -5.93 7.43
N GLU A 154 25.27 -6.56 6.54
CA GLU A 154 25.35 -8.03 6.48
C GLU A 154 25.82 -8.63 7.80
N GLY A 155 25.06 -9.61 8.29
CA GLY A 155 25.35 -10.32 9.53
C GLY A 155 24.69 -9.73 10.78
N GLU A 156 23.99 -8.62 10.67
CA GLU A 156 23.18 -8.08 11.77
C GLU A 156 21.83 -8.80 11.87
N ASP A 157 21.30 -8.89 13.11
CA ASP A 157 19.93 -9.33 13.36
C ASP A 157 18.95 -8.42 12.64
N PHE A 158 17.90 -9.01 12.05
CA PHE A 158 16.85 -8.27 11.37
C PHE A 158 15.47 -8.74 11.82
N MET A 159 14.72 -7.85 12.44
CA MET A 159 13.38 -8.13 12.93
C MET A 159 12.32 -7.33 12.20
N VAL A 160 11.13 -7.94 12.07
CA VAL A 160 9.93 -7.34 11.48
C VAL A 160 8.72 -7.59 12.38
N TRP A 161 7.69 -6.75 12.27
CA TRP A 161 6.49 -6.85 13.08
C TRP A 161 5.29 -7.24 12.22
N ALA A 162 4.44 -8.12 12.72
CA ALA A 162 3.27 -8.59 11.99
C ALA A 162 2.06 -8.73 12.92
N ASN A 163 0.91 -8.25 12.47
CA ASN A 163 -0.34 -8.53 13.15
C ASN A 163 -0.62 -10.05 13.16
N ASN A 164 -1.13 -10.57 14.28
CA ASN A 164 -1.32 -12.00 14.50
C ASN A 164 -2.48 -12.58 13.69
N TYR A 165 -2.34 -12.57 12.37
CA TYR A 165 -3.20 -13.27 11.41
C TYR A 165 -2.36 -14.19 10.52
N PRO A 166 -2.82 -15.42 10.21
CA PRO A 166 -2.01 -16.40 9.47
C PRO A 166 -1.39 -15.83 8.19
N ARG A 167 -2.18 -15.19 7.32
CA ARG A 167 -1.71 -14.61 6.05
C ARG A 167 -0.75 -13.43 6.23
N VAL A 168 -0.90 -12.67 7.32
CA VAL A 168 -0.01 -11.54 7.64
C VAL A 168 1.35 -12.07 8.10
N LEU A 169 1.35 -13.05 9.03
CA LEU A 169 2.56 -13.73 9.48
C LEU A 169 3.27 -14.46 8.32
N GLN A 170 2.52 -15.13 7.43
CA GLN A 170 3.09 -15.77 6.24
C GLN A 170 3.80 -14.75 5.34
N THR A 171 3.20 -13.57 5.13
CA THR A 171 3.81 -12.49 4.33
C THR A 171 5.12 -12.01 4.96
N ALA A 172 5.11 -11.75 6.28
CA ALA A 172 6.29 -11.30 7.02
C ALA A 172 7.44 -12.33 6.96
N ARG A 173 7.12 -13.62 7.17
CA ARG A 173 8.11 -14.71 7.12
C ARG A 173 8.76 -14.85 5.74
N LEU A 174 7.97 -14.77 4.68
CA LEU A 174 8.46 -14.84 3.30
C LEU A 174 9.33 -13.62 2.94
N PHE A 175 8.93 -12.44 3.42
CA PHE A 175 9.73 -11.23 3.28
C PHE A 175 11.11 -11.38 3.95
N VAL A 176 11.16 -11.82 5.21
CA VAL A 176 12.43 -12.01 5.95
C VAL A 176 13.33 -13.03 5.25
N ARG A 177 12.74 -14.14 4.76
CA ARG A 177 13.49 -15.15 3.99
C ARG A 177 14.12 -14.59 2.71
N ALA A 178 13.40 -13.74 2.00
CA ALA A 178 13.91 -13.11 0.80
C ALA A 178 14.95 -12.02 1.08
N PHE A 179 14.75 -11.26 2.15
CA PHE A 179 15.62 -10.16 2.56
C PHE A 179 16.98 -10.66 3.06
N LEU A 180 17.00 -11.71 3.88
CA LEU A 180 18.20 -12.29 4.50
C LEU A 180 18.76 -13.51 3.75
N GLY A 181 18.03 -14.06 2.79
CA GLY A 181 18.43 -15.25 2.05
C GLY A 181 18.67 -16.46 2.97
N THR A 182 19.82 -17.11 2.83
CA THR A 182 20.18 -18.30 3.62
C THR A 182 20.36 -18.04 5.10
N ASN A 183 20.56 -16.79 5.50
CA ASN A 183 20.75 -16.38 6.91
C ASN A 183 19.43 -16.12 7.65
N ALA A 184 18.29 -16.26 6.97
CA ALA A 184 16.99 -15.90 7.54
C ALA A 184 16.66 -16.60 8.87
N THR A 185 16.99 -17.90 8.98
CA THR A 185 16.74 -18.69 10.20
C THR A 185 17.70 -18.36 11.35
N LEU A 186 18.83 -17.74 11.05
CA LEU A 186 19.85 -17.38 12.06
C LEU A 186 19.68 -15.93 12.55
N LEU A 187 19.42 -15.01 11.64
CA LEU A 187 19.42 -13.57 11.88
C LEU A 187 18.03 -12.93 11.82
N GLY A 188 17.04 -13.65 11.28
CA GLY A 188 15.69 -13.13 11.10
C GLY A 188 14.80 -13.40 12.30
N ASP A 189 13.92 -12.44 12.59
CA ASP A 189 12.90 -12.60 13.61
C ASP A 189 11.59 -11.94 13.16
N VAL A 190 10.45 -12.58 13.42
CA VAL A 190 9.12 -12.06 13.16
C VAL A 190 8.41 -11.87 14.50
N ILE A 191 8.21 -10.61 14.88
CA ILE A 191 7.48 -10.26 16.09
C ILE A 191 5.99 -10.23 15.78
N SER A 192 5.27 -11.21 16.29
CA SER A 192 3.81 -11.24 16.23
C SER A 192 3.23 -10.29 17.25
N VAL A 193 2.45 -9.30 16.80
CA VAL A 193 1.79 -8.30 17.65
C VAL A 193 0.34 -8.68 17.83
N THR A 194 -0.02 -9.10 19.04
CA THR A 194 -1.39 -9.47 19.39
C THR A 194 -1.81 -8.74 20.65
N SER A 195 -2.93 -8.03 20.60
CA SER A 195 -3.47 -7.31 21.74
C SER A 195 -4.83 -7.82 22.19
N ARG A 196 -5.45 -8.74 21.46
CA ARG A 196 -6.67 -9.41 21.92
C ARG A 196 -6.39 -10.20 23.21
N GLY A 197 -7.21 -9.96 24.24
CA GLY A 197 -7.03 -10.60 25.54
C GLY A 197 -5.96 -9.97 26.45
N PHE A 198 -5.31 -8.90 26.00
CA PHE A 198 -4.30 -8.18 26.78
C PHE A 198 -4.75 -6.72 26.98
N PRO A 199 -5.38 -6.39 28.11
CA PRO A 199 -5.86 -5.01 28.36
C PRO A 199 -4.78 -3.94 28.20
N GLY A 200 -3.55 -4.21 28.63
CA GLY A 200 -2.41 -3.28 28.49
C GLY A 200 -1.97 -3.03 27.05
N GLY A 201 -2.33 -3.90 26.11
CA GLY A 201 -2.02 -3.77 24.67
C GLY A 201 -3.09 -3.03 23.87
N ILE A 202 -4.18 -2.59 24.51
CA ILE A 202 -5.25 -1.87 23.82
C ILE A 202 -4.72 -0.58 23.21
N GLY A 203 -4.91 -0.43 21.88
CA GLY A 203 -4.41 0.71 21.11
C GLY A 203 -2.90 0.71 20.84
N ASP A 204 -2.14 -0.26 21.38
CA ASP A 204 -0.71 -0.46 21.13
C ASP A 204 -0.52 -1.69 20.23
N SER A 205 -0.92 -1.59 18.98
CA SER A 205 -1.08 -2.71 18.05
C SER A 205 -0.98 -2.28 16.59
N LEU A 206 -0.73 -3.25 15.71
CA LEU A 206 -0.87 -3.11 14.27
C LEU A 206 -2.34 -3.26 13.79
N ALA A 207 -3.26 -3.56 14.70
CA ALA A 207 -4.70 -3.64 14.43
C ALA A 207 -5.55 -3.04 15.57
N PRO A 208 -5.36 -1.74 15.90
CA PRO A 208 -6.07 -1.12 17.01
C PRO A 208 -7.59 -1.12 16.81
N SER A 209 -8.10 -1.04 15.59
CA SER A 209 -9.53 -1.10 15.29
C SER A 209 -10.19 -2.41 15.74
N ASP A 210 -9.44 -3.54 15.76
CA ASP A 210 -9.95 -4.83 16.24
C ASP A 210 -10.26 -4.85 17.75
N MET A 211 -9.80 -3.84 18.48
CA MET A 211 -9.96 -3.67 19.91
C MET A 211 -10.83 -2.48 20.30
N CYS A 212 -11.43 -1.82 19.33
CA CYS A 212 -12.28 -0.66 19.51
C CYS A 212 -13.76 -1.07 19.45
N PRO A 213 -14.48 -1.26 20.58
CA PRO A 213 -15.88 -1.70 20.57
C PRO A 213 -16.83 -0.75 19.83
N ALA A 214 -16.48 0.54 19.74
CA ALA A 214 -17.27 1.53 19.03
C ALA A 214 -17.04 1.50 17.52
N PHE A 215 -16.01 0.79 17.04
CA PHE A 215 -15.70 0.70 15.62
C PHE A 215 -16.38 -0.51 15.00
N GLU A 216 -17.12 -0.27 13.92
CA GLU A 216 -17.66 -1.29 13.03
C GLU A 216 -17.32 -0.89 11.59
N ASP A 217 -16.76 -1.82 10.83
CA ASP A 217 -16.59 -1.65 9.39
C ASP A 217 -17.90 -2.06 8.70
N ASP A 218 -18.72 -1.09 8.37
CA ASP A 218 -20.02 -1.27 7.67
C ASP A 218 -19.86 -1.43 6.15
N GLU A 219 -18.62 -1.64 5.66
CA GLU A 219 -18.29 -1.81 4.24
C GLU A 219 -18.75 -0.63 3.36
N GLY A 220 -18.81 0.57 3.92
CA GLY A 220 -19.22 1.80 3.22
C GLY A 220 -20.74 2.03 3.20
N GLY A 221 -21.50 1.17 3.85
CA GLY A 221 -22.90 1.36 4.23
C GLY A 221 -23.83 1.84 3.10
N ASP A 222 -24.53 2.93 3.38
CA ASP A 222 -25.50 3.52 2.44
C ASP A 222 -24.86 4.00 1.14
N ALA A 223 -23.63 4.50 1.17
CA ALA A 223 -22.95 5.02 -0.02
C ALA A 223 -22.71 3.90 -1.04
N VAL A 224 -22.24 2.75 -0.57
CA VAL A 224 -22.05 1.55 -1.39
C VAL A 224 -23.38 1.01 -1.89
N THR A 225 -24.41 0.97 -1.05
CA THR A 225 -25.74 0.51 -1.43
C THR A 225 -26.35 1.38 -2.54
N GLN A 226 -26.25 2.70 -2.42
CA GLN A 226 -26.77 3.63 -3.43
C GLN A 226 -26.03 3.46 -4.76
N TRP A 227 -24.71 3.35 -4.74
CA TRP A 227 -23.93 3.17 -5.96
C TRP A 227 -24.22 1.83 -6.65
N ASN A 228 -24.35 0.74 -5.88
CA ASN A 228 -24.72 -0.58 -6.39
C ASN A 228 -26.07 -0.54 -7.14
N ASN A 229 -27.04 0.22 -6.64
CA ASN A 229 -28.35 0.38 -7.28
C ASN A 229 -28.28 1.17 -8.60
N ILE A 230 -27.18 1.86 -8.88
CA ILE A 230 -26.95 2.63 -10.11
C ILE A 230 -26.20 1.80 -11.14
N TYR A 231 -25.03 1.24 -10.78
CA TYR A 231 -24.16 0.64 -11.79
C TYR A 231 -24.43 -0.84 -12.09
N ILE A 232 -24.97 -1.60 -11.13
CA ILE A 232 -25.21 -3.04 -11.31
C ILE A 232 -26.36 -3.34 -12.31
N PRO A 233 -27.52 -2.66 -12.27
CA PRO A 233 -28.67 -3.03 -13.13
C PRO A 233 -28.37 -2.98 -14.62
N PRO A 234 -27.71 -1.97 -15.21
CA PRO A 234 -27.41 -1.97 -16.65
C PRO A 234 -26.43 -3.09 -17.03
N ILE A 235 -25.45 -3.41 -16.19
CA ILE A 235 -24.52 -4.52 -16.41
C ILE A 235 -25.27 -5.85 -16.36
N GLN A 236 -26.14 -6.04 -15.38
CA GLN A 236 -26.97 -7.24 -15.25
C GLN A 236 -27.85 -7.44 -16.50
N ALA A 237 -28.49 -6.39 -16.97
CA ALA A 237 -29.34 -6.46 -18.18
C ALA A 237 -28.51 -6.84 -19.41
N ARG A 238 -27.35 -6.24 -19.61
CA ARG A 238 -26.44 -6.55 -20.72
C ARG A 238 -25.98 -8.02 -20.68
N LEU A 239 -25.55 -8.51 -19.50
CA LEU A 239 -25.07 -9.87 -19.33
C LEU A 239 -26.21 -10.90 -19.42
N GLN A 240 -27.38 -10.59 -18.89
CA GLN A 240 -28.55 -11.48 -18.98
C GLN A 240 -28.97 -11.73 -20.44
N ALA A 241 -28.79 -10.78 -21.35
CA ALA A 241 -29.07 -10.95 -22.78
C ALA A 241 -28.18 -12.01 -23.47
N LEU A 242 -27.03 -12.36 -22.86
CA LEU A 242 -26.16 -13.44 -23.35
C LEU A 242 -26.59 -14.84 -22.88
N ILE A 243 -27.62 -14.93 -22.04
CA ILE A 243 -28.11 -16.18 -21.45
C ILE A 243 -29.48 -16.50 -22.02
N LYS A 244 -29.67 -17.75 -22.46
CA LYS A 244 -30.98 -18.30 -22.90
C LYS A 244 -31.29 -19.53 -22.05
N GLY A 245 -32.50 -19.59 -21.49
CA GLY A 245 -32.95 -20.67 -20.62
C GLY A 245 -33.37 -20.17 -19.24
N ASN A 246 -33.22 -21.00 -18.20
CA ASN A 246 -33.78 -20.70 -16.88
C ASN A 246 -32.78 -20.03 -15.90
N LEU A 247 -31.56 -19.73 -16.31
CA LEU A 247 -30.60 -19.02 -15.46
C LEU A 247 -30.89 -17.52 -15.46
N THR A 248 -31.16 -16.97 -14.28
CA THR A 248 -31.23 -15.53 -14.03
C THR A 248 -30.02 -15.10 -13.20
N LEU A 249 -29.27 -14.12 -13.70
CA LEU A 249 -28.19 -13.49 -12.97
C LEU A 249 -28.78 -12.57 -11.91
N THR A 250 -28.23 -12.61 -10.71
CA THR A 250 -28.61 -11.73 -9.61
C THR A 250 -27.64 -10.55 -9.50
N PRO A 251 -28.00 -9.44 -8.83
CA PRO A 251 -27.04 -8.37 -8.51
C PRO A 251 -25.79 -8.88 -7.80
N GLY A 252 -25.93 -9.89 -6.90
CA GLY A 252 -24.83 -10.53 -6.24
C GLY A 252 -23.89 -11.26 -7.20
N ASP A 253 -24.42 -11.89 -8.28
CA ASP A 253 -23.56 -12.50 -9.31
C ASP A 253 -22.73 -11.44 -10.02
N ILE A 254 -23.34 -10.30 -10.34
CA ILE A 254 -22.66 -9.21 -11.05
C ILE A 254 -21.52 -8.65 -10.18
N SER A 255 -21.78 -8.42 -8.89
CA SER A 255 -20.74 -7.91 -7.95
C SER A 255 -19.58 -8.90 -7.75
N GLN A 256 -19.82 -10.21 -7.93
CA GLN A 256 -18.76 -11.23 -7.84
C GLN A 256 -17.85 -11.29 -9.07
N ILE A 257 -18.23 -10.75 -10.22
CA ILE A 257 -17.43 -10.84 -11.45
C ILE A 257 -16.06 -10.21 -11.29
N PRO A 258 -15.90 -8.93 -10.91
CA PRO A 258 -14.59 -8.33 -10.70
C PRO A 258 -13.84 -8.96 -9.52
N TYR A 259 -14.55 -9.41 -8.49
CA TYR A 259 -13.95 -10.12 -7.35
C TYR A 259 -13.29 -11.43 -7.81
N LEU A 260 -13.98 -12.24 -8.61
CA LEU A 260 -13.46 -13.48 -9.19
C LEU A 260 -12.35 -13.20 -10.21
N CYS A 261 -12.44 -12.12 -11.01
CA CYS A 261 -11.36 -11.69 -11.88
C CYS A 261 -10.05 -11.55 -11.10
N GLY A 262 -10.06 -10.81 -9.99
CA GLY A 262 -8.86 -10.62 -9.16
C GLY A 262 -8.40 -11.90 -8.45
N PHE A 263 -9.31 -12.55 -7.72
CA PHE A 263 -8.96 -13.71 -6.91
C PHE A 263 -8.52 -14.94 -7.73
N GLU A 264 -9.23 -15.29 -8.80
CA GLU A 264 -8.78 -16.40 -9.63
C GLU A 264 -7.45 -16.13 -10.32
N SER A 265 -7.23 -14.88 -10.78
CA SER A 265 -5.98 -14.50 -11.40
C SER A 265 -4.80 -14.64 -10.42
N GLN A 266 -4.93 -14.16 -9.19
CA GLN A 266 -3.87 -14.26 -8.17
C GLN A 266 -3.70 -15.68 -7.58
N ILE A 267 -4.74 -16.53 -7.65
CA ILE A 267 -4.64 -17.94 -7.23
C ILE A 267 -3.95 -18.78 -8.30
N THR A 268 -4.32 -18.57 -9.57
CA THR A 268 -3.83 -19.39 -10.68
C THR A 268 -2.56 -18.88 -11.33
N GLY A 269 -2.21 -17.61 -11.11
CA GLY A 269 -1.11 -16.91 -11.80
C GLY A 269 -1.40 -16.65 -13.29
N ARG A 270 -2.69 -16.71 -13.70
CA ARG A 270 -3.15 -16.47 -15.06
C ARG A 270 -4.36 -15.57 -15.03
N LEU A 271 -4.53 -14.74 -16.07
CA LEU A 271 -5.72 -13.91 -16.18
C LEU A 271 -6.98 -14.81 -16.24
N SER A 272 -7.90 -14.55 -15.32
CA SER A 272 -9.15 -15.31 -15.22
C SER A 272 -10.11 -14.93 -16.35
N PRO A 273 -10.92 -15.87 -16.90
CA PRO A 273 -11.96 -15.53 -17.86
C PRO A 273 -13.02 -14.57 -17.29
N TRP A 274 -13.13 -14.43 -15.98
CA TRP A 274 -13.96 -13.43 -15.34
C TRP A 274 -13.53 -11.99 -15.66
N CYS A 275 -12.26 -11.78 -16.01
CA CYS A 275 -11.71 -10.48 -16.37
C CYS A 275 -12.19 -9.98 -17.74
N ASP A 276 -12.68 -10.86 -18.61
CA ASP A 276 -13.17 -10.52 -19.96
C ASP A 276 -14.68 -10.22 -19.99
N ILE A 277 -15.36 -10.20 -18.84
CA ILE A 277 -16.82 -10.02 -18.78
C ILE A 277 -17.22 -8.56 -18.72
N PHE A 278 -16.56 -7.77 -17.87
CA PHE A 278 -16.81 -6.34 -17.74
C PHE A 278 -16.11 -5.57 -18.87
N THR A 279 -16.73 -4.49 -19.31
CA THR A 279 -16.07 -3.47 -20.13
C THR A 279 -15.15 -2.61 -19.28
N ASP A 280 -14.28 -1.84 -19.93
CA ASP A 280 -13.38 -0.91 -19.22
C ASP A 280 -14.17 0.08 -18.35
N ASP A 281 -15.25 0.65 -18.86
CA ASP A 281 -16.12 1.56 -18.09
C ASP A 281 -16.78 0.86 -16.88
N GLU A 282 -17.17 -0.41 -17.04
CA GLU A 282 -17.77 -1.20 -15.95
C GLU A 282 -16.72 -1.52 -14.86
N PHE A 283 -15.45 -1.75 -15.24
CA PHE A 283 -14.36 -1.86 -14.28
C PHE A 283 -14.10 -0.54 -13.54
N LEU A 284 -14.16 0.62 -14.22
CA LEU A 284 -14.05 1.92 -13.56
C LEU A 284 -15.21 2.22 -12.62
N GLN A 285 -16.41 1.72 -12.90
CA GLN A 285 -17.56 1.82 -11.99
C GLN A 285 -17.38 0.91 -10.77
N TYR A 286 -16.83 -0.29 -10.96
CA TYR A 286 -16.45 -1.17 -9.85
C TYR A 286 -15.30 -0.61 -9.02
N GLU A 287 -14.29 0.01 -9.63
CA GLU A 287 -13.23 0.72 -8.91
C GLU A 287 -13.83 1.80 -7.99
N TYR A 288 -14.78 2.58 -8.50
CA TYR A 288 -15.47 3.60 -7.70
C TYR A 288 -16.28 2.99 -6.55
N PHE A 289 -16.93 1.83 -6.78
CA PHE A 289 -17.54 1.04 -5.69
C PHE A 289 -16.52 0.69 -4.60
N GLN A 290 -15.32 0.25 -4.98
CA GLN A 290 -14.23 -0.05 -4.04
C GLN A 290 -13.76 1.22 -3.32
N ASP A 291 -13.72 2.36 -4.00
CA ASP A 291 -13.36 3.63 -3.38
C ASP A 291 -14.39 4.03 -2.31
N LEU A 292 -15.68 3.95 -2.61
CA LEU A 292 -16.74 4.21 -1.62
C LEU A 292 -16.65 3.27 -0.43
N ARG A 293 -16.44 1.97 -0.68
CA ARG A 293 -16.28 0.95 0.36
C ARG A 293 -15.14 1.30 1.33
N TYR A 294 -13.96 1.66 0.81
CA TYR A 294 -12.80 1.96 1.63
C TYR A 294 -12.82 3.39 2.19
N TYR A 295 -13.35 4.34 1.45
CA TYR A 295 -13.46 5.73 1.88
C TYR A 295 -14.38 5.88 3.10
N TYR A 296 -15.56 5.29 3.06
CA TYR A 296 -16.55 5.40 4.14
C TYR A 296 -16.42 4.31 5.21
N GLY A 297 -16.04 3.09 4.87
CA GLY A 297 -15.92 2.00 5.85
C GLY A 297 -14.71 2.13 6.78
N VAL A 298 -13.53 2.43 6.23
CA VAL A 298 -12.26 2.43 6.99
C VAL A 298 -11.33 3.60 6.66
N GLY A 299 -11.80 4.57 5.88
CA GLY A 299 -11.01 5.67 5.33
C GLY A 299 -11.43 7.05 5.86
N PRO A 300 -11.12 8.11 5.08
CA PRO A 300 -11.34 9.49 5.51
C PRO A 300 -12.81 9.95 5.49
N GLY A 301 -13.75 9.15 4.97
CA GLY A 301 -15.17 9.52 4.86
C GLY A 301 -15.94 9.50 6.17
N THR A 302 -15.46 8.79 7.19
CA THR A 302 -16.11 8.63 8.50
C THR A 302 -15.17 9.07 9.63
N ASP A 303 -15.74 9.44 10.77
CA ASP A 303 -14.96 10.08 11.85
C ASP A 303 -14.06 9.10 12.61
N LEU A 304 -14.58 7.93 13.00
CA LEU A 304 -13.85 7.01 13.86
C LEU A 304 -12.64 6.36 13.16
N PRO A 305 -12.71 5.91 11.89
CA PRO A 305 -11.55 5.41 11.16
C PRO A 305 -10.37 6.37 11.09
N LYS A 306 -10.62 7.68 11.01
CA LYS A 306 -9.57 8.72 11.02
C LYS A 306 -8.71 8.70 12.28
N LYS A 307 -9.25 8.17 13.40
CA LYS A 307 -8.64 8.19 14.72
C LYS A 307 -7.84 6.92 15.01
N MET A 308 -8.15 5.82 14.32
CA MET A 308 -7.67 4.48 14.69
C MET A 308 -6.14 4.37 14.71
N MET A 309 -5.47 4.81 13.65
CA MET A 309 -4.02 4.66 13.49
C MET A 309 -3.22 5.94 13.77
N THR A 310 -3.85 7.01 14.24
CA THR A 310 -3.14 8.27 14.57
C THR A 310 -2.18 8.10 15.76
N PRO A 311 -2.52 7.38 16.86
CA PRO A 311 -1.55 7.10 17.92
C PRO A 311 -0.34 6.31 17.42
N PHE A 312 -0.55 5.30 16.56
CA PHE A 312 0.51 4.55 15.92
C PHE A 312 1.43 5.46 15.10
N LEU A 313 0.85 6.30 14.22
CA LEU A 313 1.63 7.21 13.39
C LEU A 313 2.42 8.22 14.23
N ASN A 314 1.83 8.76 15.30
CA ASN A 314 2.52 9.68 16.19
C ASN A 314 3.73 9.03 16.88
N ALA A 315 3.59 7.79 17.34
CA ALA A 315 4.69 7.03 17.92
C ALA A 315 5.79 6.73 16.87
N LEU A 316 5.40 6.33 15.65
CA LEU A 316 6.34 6.11 14.56
C LEU A 316 7.12 7.39 14.19
N MET A 317 6.46 8.55 14.17
CA MET A 317 7.15 9.83 13.92
C MET A 317 8.11 10.19 15.03
N GLY A 318 7.86 9.79 16.27
CA GLY A 318 8.82 9.87 17.37
C GLY A 318 10.09 9.08 17.08
N ILE A 319 9.95 7.83 16.65
CA ILE A 319 11.07 6.95 16.26
C ILE A 319 11.88 7.57 15.11
N LEU A 320 11.21 8.06 14.06
CA LEU A 320 11.90 8.69 12.94
C LEU A 320 12.58 10.01 13.32
N GLU A 321 12.06 10.74 14.30
CA GLU A 321 12.72 11.96 14.81
C GLU A 321 13.99 11.63 15.58
N GLU A 322 13.98 10.60 16.44
CA GLU A 322 15.18 10.11 17.13
C GLU A 322 16.23 9.59 16.14
N GLY A 323 15.77 8.99 15.04
CA GLY A 323 16.57 8.61 13.89
C GLY A 323 17.17 7.20 13.96
N PRO A 324 18.16 6.89 13.09
CA PRO A 324 18.61 5.52 12.84
C PRO A 324 19.38 4.84 13.99
N SER A 325 19.62 5.53 15.10
CA SER A 325 20.31 5.00 16.30
C SER A 325 19.37 4.65 17.45
N VAL A 326 18.05 4.62 17.20
CA VAL A 326 17.07 4.22 18.21
C VAL A 326 17.35 2.81 18.71
N THR A 327 17.32 2.65 20.03
CA THR A 327 17.47 1.36 20.68
C THR A 327 16.18 0.93 21.37
N GLY A 328 15.99 -0.37 21.49
CA GLY A 328 14.90 -0.97 22.24
C GLY A 328 15.41 -1.90 23.34
N LYS A 329 14.47 -2.47 24.07
CA LYS A 329 14.69 -3.41 25.17
C LYS A 329 14.08 -4.77 24.82
N ARG A 330 14.86 -5.84 24.97
CA ARG A 330 14.41 -7.23 24.82
C ARG A 330 13.71 -7.71 26.11
N GLU A 331 13.08 -8.89 26.04
CA GLU A 331 12.42 -9.53 27.19
C GLU A 331 13.38 -9.77 28.38
N ASP A 332 14.64 -10.12 28.11
CA ASP A 332 15.67 -10.35 29.13
C ASP A 332 16.29 -9.05 29.70
N GLY A 333 15.81 -7.90 29.25
CA GLY A 333 16.30 -6.59 29.64
C GLY A 333 17.52 -6.09 28.87
N SER A 334 18.10 -6.89 27.96
CA SER A 334 19.18 -6.44 27.08
C SER A 334 18.68 -5.43 26.03
N SER A 335 19.60 -4.58 25.55
CA SER A 335 19.29 -3.62 24.50
C SER A 335 19.45 -4.25 23.10
N PHE A 336 18.68 -3.75 22.14
CA PHE A 336 18.88 -4.01 20.71
C PHE A 336 18.80 -2.70 19.91
N ASN A 337 19.42 -2.67 18.73
CA ASN A 337 19.25 -1.58 17.79
C ASN A 337 17.98 -1.82 16.97
N LEU A 338 17.09 -0.82 16.89
CA LEU A 338 15.95 -0.90 16.00
C LEU A 338 16.46 -0.93 14.54
N PRO A 339 15.97 -1.84 13.66
CA PRO A 339 16.35 -1.83 12.26
C PRO A 339 16.12 -0.48 11.61
N LYS A 340 17.08 0.00 10.81
CA LYS A 340 16.90 1.24 10.02
C LYS A 340 15.79 1.09 8.97
N LEU A 341 15.56 -0.12 8.49
CA LEU A 341 14.40 -0.50 7.68
C LEU A 341 13.37 -1.17 8.59
N ILE A 342 12.40 -0.40 9.06
CA ILE A 342 11.30 -0.86 9.92
C ILE A 342 10.22 -1.47 9.02
N MET A 343 9.89 -2.74 9.23
CA MET A 343 8.90 -3.45 8.42
C MET A 343 7.72 -3.89 9.29
N SER A 344 6.50 -3.53 8.89
CA SER A 344 5.28 -3.95 9.59
C SER A 344 4.21 -4.45 8.64
N PHE A 345 3.56 -5.54 9.01
CA PHE A 345 2.57 -6.22 8.19
C PHE A 345 1.21 -6.24 8.90
N LEU A 346 0.14 -5.91 8.16
CA LEU A 346 -1.21 -5.75 8.70
C LEU A 346 -2.28 -6.10 7.65
N ASN A 347 -3.54 -5.76 7.91
CA ASN A 347 -4.65 -5.94 6.97
C ASN A 347 -5.03 -4.62 6.28
N ASP A 348 -5.87 -4.70 5.26
CA ASP A 348 -6.31 -3.58 4.43
C ASP A 348 -7.04 -2.46 5.19
N GLY A 349 -7.90 -2.80 6.16
CA GLY A 349 -8.59 -1.81 6.98
C GLY A 349 -7.60 -0.91 7.74
N GLN A 350 -6.63 -1.52 8.44
CA GLN A 350 -5.60 -0.77 9.18
C GLN A 350 -4.66 0.01 8.26
N LEU A 351 -4.35 -0.53 7.07
CA LEU A 351 -3.59 0.20 6.07
C LEU A 351 -4.30 1.50 5.67
N ASN A 352 -5.61 1.43 5.35
CA ASN A 352 -6.39 2.61 4.98
C ASN A 352 -6.54 3.61 6.12
N GLN A 353 -6.71 3.14 7.36
CA GLN A 353 -6.72 3.98 8.56
C GLN A 353 -5.39 4.72 8.74
N LEU A 354 -4.25 4.06 8.48
CA LEU A 354 -2.92 4.68 8.55
C LEU A 354 -2.70 5.69 7.41
N ILE A 355 -3.10 5.35 6.19
CA ILE A 355 -3.08 6.27 5.05
C ILE A 355 -3.92 7.52 5.36
N THR A 356 -5.10 7.33 5.95
CA THR A 356 -5.95 8.44 6.39
C THR A 356 -5.29 9.30 7.47
N ALA A 357 -4.68 8.68 8.48
CA ALA A 357 -3.95 9.39 9.53
C ALA A 357 -2.76 10.19 8.96
N SER A 358 -2.11 9.70 7.91
CA SER A 358 -0.94 10.34 7.29
C SER A 358 -1.22 11.72 6.69
N GLY A 359 -2.47 12.01 6.34
CA GLY A 359 -2.91 13.30 5.81
C GLY A 359 -2.73 13.48 4.30
N VAL A 360 -2.28 12.47 3.57
CA VAL A 360 -2.09 12.58 2.11
C VAL A 360 -3.38 12.82 1.33
N PHE A 361 -4.54 12.54 1.96
CA PHE A 361 -5.88 12.76 1.41
C PHE A 361 -6.69 13.81 2.18
N ASP A 362 -6.07 14.69 2.95
CA ASP A 362 -6.80 15.70 3.74
C ASP A 362 -7.58 16.71 2.88
N GLU A 363 -7.21 16.90 1.62
CA GLU A 363 -7.92 17.75 0.66
C GLU A 363 -8.98 17.01 -0.17
N GLN A 364 -9.09 15.67 -0.01
CA GLN A 364 -10.12 14.90 -0.72
C GLN A 364 -11.51 15.31 -0.25
N GLN A 365 -12.33 15.77 -1.18
CA GLN A 365 -13.74 16.07 -0.92
C GLN A 365 -14.54 14.76 -0.72
N PRO A 366 -15.65 14.78 0.01
CA PRO A 366 -16.51 13.61 0.18
C PRO A 366 -16.91 13.00 -1.16
N LEU A 367 -16.73 11.67 -1.30
CA LEU A 367 -17.10 10.96 -2.50
C LEU A 367 -18.63 10.88 -2.64
N SER A 368 -19.15 11.17 -3.84
CA SER A 368 -20.59 11.07 -4.13
C SER A 368 -21.04 9.61 -4.23
N SER A 369 -22.16 9.26 -3.62
CA SER A 369 -22.77 7.92 -3.72
C SER A 369 -23.65 7.74 -4.95
N ILE A 370 -23.88 8.80 -5.74
CA ILE A 370 -24.81 8.80 -6.88
C ILE A 370 -24.16 9.19 -8.21
N GLU A 371 -22.95 9.72 -8.19
CA GLU A 371 -22.21 10.14 -9.37
C GLU A 371 -20.73 9.85 -9.19
N LYS A 372 -20.10 9.22 -10.19
CA LYS A 372 -18.67 8.91 -10.15
C LYS A 372 -17.85 10.18 -10.38
N ASP A 373 -16.98 10.51 -9.42
CA ASP A 373 -15.99 11.57 -9.56
C ASP A 373 -14.72 11.01 -10.22
N ASP A 374 -14.44 11.44 -11.43
CA ASP A 374 -13.27 11.00 -12.20
C ASP A 374 -11.98 11.71 -11.76
N ASP A 375 -12.09 12.89 -11.12
CA ASP A 375 -10.97 13.70 -10.66
C ASP A 375 -10.60 13.43 -9.18
N ARG A 376 -11.23 12.44 -8.54
CA ARG A 376 -10.97 12.08 -7.15
C ARG A 376 -9.51 11.67 -6.92
N GLN A 377 -8.95 12.11 -5.81
CA GLN A 377 -7.59 11.74 -5.40
C GLN A 377 -7.56 10.35 -4.74
N TYR A 378 -8.61 10.00 -4.00
CA TYR A 378 -8.72 8.73 -3.30
C TYR A 378 -9.20 7.63 -4.26
N VAL A 379 -8.25 6.91 -4.86
CA VAL A 379 -8.49 5.74 -5.72
C VAL A 379 -7.87 4.53 -5.05
N SER A 380 -8.69 3.73 -4.38
CA SER A 380 -8.26 2.61 -3.53
C SER A 380 -7.41 1.56 -4.26
N SER A 381 -7.66 1.35 -5.55
CA SER A 381 -6.86 0.46 -6.40
C SER A 381 -5.37 0.83 -6.43
N ARG A 382 -5.01 2.09 -6.19
CA ARG A 382 -3.63 2.58 -6.27
C ARG A 382 -2.79 2.26 -5.03
N PHE A 383 -3.43 1.87 -3.90
CA PHE A 383 -2.71 1.67 -2.63
C PHE A 383 -3.30 0.59 -1.70
N THR A 384 -4.54 0.15 -1.91
CA THR A 384 -5.21 -0.87 -1.05
C THR A 384 -5.09 -2.28 -1.61
N THR A 385 -4.51 -2.49 -2.78
CA THR A 385 -4.31 -3.81 -3.40
C THR A 385 -3.73 -4.84 -2.43
N MET A 386 -3.76 -6.13 -2.77
CA MET A 386 -2.93 -7.12 -2.06
C MET A 386 -1.50 -6.60 -1.99
N ARG A 387 -0.81 -6.78 -0.86
CA ARG A 387 0.50 -6.17 -0.58
C ARG A 387 0.52 -4.64 -0.66
N GLY A 388 -0.63 -3.97 -0.62
CA GLY A 388 -0.73 -2.51 -0.58
C GLY A 388 0.18 -1.92 0.52
N THR A 389 0.81 -0.79 0.24
CA THR A 389 1.93 -0.29 1.05
C THR A 389 1.81 1.21 1.28
N ILE A 390 2.04 1.64 2.53
CA ILE A 390 2.47 2.99 2.84
C ILE A 390 3.90 2.95 3.37
N ALA A 391 4.76 3.83 2.86
CA ALA A 391 6.14 3.95 3.33
C ALA A 391 6.46 5.39 3.73
N PHE A 392 7.25 5.51 4.80
CA PHE A 392 7.79 6.76 5.30
C PHE A 392 9.32 6.69 5.18
N GLU A 393 9.89 7.44 4.25
CA GLU A 393 11.34 7.58 4.08
C GLU A 393 11.82 8.78 4.87
N ARG A 394 12.76 8.57 5.80
CA ARG A 394 13.48 9.64 6.47
C ARG A 394 14.64 10.06 5.58
N LEU A 395 14.61 11.29 5.12
CA LEU A 395 15.61 11.87 4.24
C LEU A 395 16.52 12.81 5.03
N SER A 396 17.80 12.52 5.08
CA SER A 396 18.82 13.46 5.52
C SER A 396 19.36 14.23 4.32
N CYS A 397 19.15 15.54 4.31
CA CYS A 397 19.45 16.41 3.17
C CYS A 397 20.40 17.55 3.55
N VAL A 398 21.28 17.92 2.62
CA VAL A 398 22.07 19.16 2.71
C VAL A 398 21.32 20.22 1.91
N VAL A 399 20.75 21.22 2.57
CA VAL A 399 19.96 22.29 1.96
C VAL A 399 20.65 23.64 2.11
N ALA A 400 20.34 24.58 1.22
CA ALA A 400 20.86 25.94 1.35
C ALA A 400 20.32 26.58 2.63
N GLY A 401 21.21 27.12 3.48
CA GLY A 401 20.82 27.83 4.69
C GLY A 401 20.01 29.08 4.36
N ASN A 402 18.85 29.25 4.96
CA ASN A 402 18.07 30.48 4.86
C ASN A 402 18.79 31.61 5.61
N ASN A 403 19.64 32.36 4.93
CA ASN A 403 19.98 33.70 5.40
C ASN A 403 18.74 34.58 5.19
N THR A 404 17.95 34.77 6.23
CA THR A 404 16.92 35.80 6.29
C THR A 404 17.56 37.17 6.08
N SER A 405 17.55 37.67 4.83
CA SER A 405 17.38 39.11 4.56
C SER A 405 17.34 39.40 3.06
N THR A 406 16.33 40.18 2.69
CA THR A 406 16.16 41.05 1.53
C THR A 406 15.78 40.42 0.18
N SER A 407 14.55 40.73 -0.16
CA SER A 407 13.98 40.74 -1.50
C SER A 407 14.96 41.27 -2.56
N ALA A 408 15.30 40.43 -3.52
CA ALA A 408 15.84 40.89 -4.78
C ALA A 408 15.12 40.16 -5.92
N THR A 409 14.22 40.89 -6.54
CA THR A 409 13.60 40.56 -7.82
C THR A 409 14.70 40.35 -8.85
N ARG A 410 15.03 39.13 -9.23
CA ARG A 410 15.90 38.85 -10.37
C ARG A 410 15.04 38.48 -11.57
N ARG A 411 15.00 39.42 -12.53
CA ARG A 411 14.57 39.19 -13.92
C ARG A 411 15.43 38.07 -14.52
N ALA A 412 14.76 37.07 -15.08
CA ALA A 412 15.41 36.04 -15.90
C ALA A 412 16.09 36.68 -17.12
N GLN A 413 17.41 36.56 -17.20
CA GLN A 413 18.16 36.76 -18.43
C GLN A 413 18.59 35.39 -18.96
N LEU A 414 18.18 35.10 -20.19
CA LEU A 414 18.60 33.94 -20.97
C LEU A 414 20.13 33.93 -21.18
N PRO A 415 20.85 32.83 -20.96
CA PRO A 415 22.27 32.74 -21.26
C PRO A 415 22.49 32.50 -22.77
N ARG A 416 23.39 33.28 -23.35
CA ARG A 416 23.97 33.04 -24.67
C ARG A 416 24.91 31.83 -24.62
N LEU A 417 24.75 30.93 -25.59
CA LEU A 417 25.66 29.84 -25.90
C LEU A 417 27.04 30.36 -26.29
N VAL A 418 28.07 30.05 -25.51
CA VAL A 418 29.47 30.05 -25.98
C VAL A 418 30.13 28.81 -25.37
N GLY A 419 30.56 27.87 -26.20
CA GLY A 419 31.23 26.66 -25.80
C GLY A 419 32.64 26.90 -25.25
N ARG A 420 33.00 26.10 -24.26
CA ARG A 420 34.36 25.55 -24.04
C ARG A 420 34.30 24.48 -22.95
N SER A 421 34.87 23.33 -23.27
CA SER A 421 35.16 22.22 -22.37
C SER A 421 36.02 22.66 -21.18
N ASN A 422 35.54 22.42 -19.95
CA ASN A 422 36.40 22.32 -18.78
C ASN A 422 35.87 21.20 -17.86
N PHE A 423 36.78 20.34 -17.45
CA PHE A 423 36.59 19.29 -16.48
C PHE A 423 35.87 19.84 -15.24
N ALA A 424 34.79 19.20 -14.83
CA ALA A 424 34.08 19.55 -13.61
C ALA A 424 34.98 19.31 -12.40
N GLN A 425 35.35 20.39 -11.72
CA GLN A 425 35.87 20.34 -10.37
C GLN A 425 34.71 19.93 -9.43
N PRO A 426 34.98 19.17 -8.33
CA PRO A 426 33.94 18.87 -7.35
C PRO A 426 33.40 20.19 -6.81
N ALA A 427 32.06 20.30 -6.81
CA ALA A 427 31.36 21.47 -6.32
C ALA A 427 31.78 21.75 -4.87
N THR A 428 32.44 22.88 -4.63
CA THR A 428 32.67 23.40 -3.30
C THR A 428 31.32 23.71 -2.67
N LEU A 429 30.99 23.05 -1.55
CA LEU A 429 29.80 23.35 -0.74
C LEU A 429 29.74 24.86 -0.49
N ALA A 430 28.65 25.48 -0.92
CA ALA A 430 28.44 26.91 -0.72
C ALA A 430 28.43 27.23 0.79
N GLN A 431 29.14 28.27 1.21
CA GLN A 431 29.06 28.78 2.58
C GLN A 431 27.61 29.11 2.92
N GLY A 432 27.02 28.37 3.87
CA GLY A 432 25.63 28.51 4.30
C GLY A 432 24.74 27.26 4.07
N SER A 433 25.31 26.10 3.75
CA SER A 433 24.55 24.85 3.75
C SER A 433 24.26 24.36 5.18
N GLN A 434 23.06 23.82 5.40
CA GLN A 434 22.66 23.21 6.67
C GLN A 434 22.09 21.81 6.43
N ASN A 435 22.25 20.93 7.41
CA ASN A 435 21.59 19.63 7.38
C ASN A 435 20.14 19.79 7.86
N ALA A 436 19.22 19.18 7.15
CA ALA A 436 17.80 19.13 7.52
C ALA A 436 17.24 17.73 7.24
N THR A 437 16.29 17.33 8.06
CA THR A 437 15.67 16.01 7.97
C THR A 437 14.23 16.15 7.50
N TYR A 438 13.86 15.37 6.51
CA TYR A 438 12.53 15.38 5.92
C TYR A 438 11.89 13.99 6.01
N VAL A 439 10.59 13.92 5.86
CA VAL A 439 9.83 12.69 5.63
C VAL A 439 9.18 12.75 4.27
N ARG A 440 9.32 11.67 3.50
CA ARG A 440 8.63 11.48 2.22
C ARG A 440 7.72 10.27 2.33
N ILE A 441 6.46 10.42 1.91
CA ILE A 441 5.46 9.36 1.96
C ILE A 441 5.30 8.74 0.58
N ARG A 442 5.19 7.41 0.54
CA ARG A 442 4.95 6.64 -0.68
C ARG A 442 3.76 5.70 -0.48
N LEU A 443 2.91 5.61 -1.48
CA LEU A 443 1.86 4.60 -1.58
C LEU A 443 2.14 3.72 -2.80
N ASN A 444 2.25 2.43 -2.63
CA ASN A 444 2.62 1.48 -3.70
C ASN A 444 3.75 2.00 -4.60
N ASP A 445 4.83 2.48 -3.98
CA ASP A 445 6.03 3.06 -4.62
C ASP A 445 5.86 4.47 -5.23
N ALA A 446 4.67 4.99 -5.47
CA ALA A 446 4.46 6.36 -5.93
C ALA A 446 4.57 7.36 -4.76
N VAL A 447 5.08 8.57 -5.02
CA VAL A 447 5.21 9.62 -3.99
C VAL A 447 3.88 10.35 -3.81
N TYR A 448 3.41 10.42 -2.57
CA TYR A 448 2.20 11.14 -2.17
C TYR A 448 2.57 12.24 -1.17
N PRO A 449 2.52 13.52 -1.56
CA PRO A 449 2.83 14.62 -0.66
C PRO A 449 1.68 14.86 0.32
N VAL A 450 2.00 15.33 1.53
CA VAL A 450 1.00 15.89 2.44
C VAL A 450 0.66 17.30 1.95
N PRO A 451 -0.59 17.62 1.60
CA PRO A 451 -0.94 18.90 0.97
C PRO A 451 -0.45 20.13 1.71
N SER A 452 -0.57 20.12 3.04
CA SER A 452 -0.14 21.22 3.92
C SER A 452 1.38 21.28 4.18
N CYS A 453 2.16 20.26 3.77
CA CYS A 453 3.60 20.16 4.06
C CYS A 453 4.35 19.42 2.95
N ARG A 454 4.64 20.11 1.84
CA ARG A 454 5.30 19.54 0.65
C ARG A 454 6.41 20.42 0.07
N SER A 455 6.96 21.33 0.86
CA SER A 455 7.96 22.29 0.39
C SER A 455 9.39 21.77 0.41
N GLY A 456 9.64 20.60 0.94
CA GLY A 456 10.96 19.97 1.00
C GLY A 456 11.39 19.33 -0.32
N PRO A 457 12.65 18.85 -0.41
CA PRO A 457 13.16 18.16 -1.58
C PRO A 457 12.29 16.97 -2.00
N GLY A 458 11.95 16.87 -3.31
CA GLY A 458 11.06 15.82 -3.82
C GLY A 458 9.66 15.84 -3.20
N SER A 459 9.11 17.01 -2.92
CA SER A 459 7.80 17.25 -2.28
C SER A 459 7.66 16.59 -0.89
N SER A 460 8.79 16.41 -0.19
CA SER A 460 8.82 15.93 1.19
C SER A 460 8.42 17.02 2.19
N CYS A 461 8.09 16.61 3.40
CA CYS A 461 7.79 17.49 4.54
C CYS A 461 8.98 17.55 5.49
N LEU A 462 9.31 18.73 6.04
CA LEU A 462 10.29 18.80 7.11
C LEU A 462 9.81 17.92 8.27
N LEU A 463 10.65 16.98 8.74
CA LEU A 463 10.22 15.93 9.70
C LEU A 463 9.64 16.52 10.98
N LYS A 464 10.24 17.60 11.50
CA LYS A 464 9.74 18.32 12.66
C LYS A 464 8.33 18.86 12.44
N ASP A 465 8.07 19.45 11.27
CA ASP A 465 6.77 20.04 10.97
C ASP A 465 5.72 18.94 10.77
N TYR A 466 6.08 17.84 10.12
CA TYR A 466 5.18 16.70 9.97
C TYR A 466 4.85 16.05 11.32
N LYS A 467 5.83 15.90 12.22
CA LYS A 467 5.58 15.41 13.58
C LYS A 467 4.59 16.33 14.33
N GLN A 468 4.75 17.66 14.22
CA GLN A 468 3.83 18.62 14.83
C GLN A 468 2.43 18.50 14.23
N TYR A 469 2.32 18.32 12.91
CA TYR A 469 1.05 18.10 12.24
C TYR A 469 0.35 16.83 12.75
N VAL A 470 1.04 15.70 12.86
CA VAL A 470 0.49 14.45 13.39
C VAL A 470 0.09 14.59 14.86
N ALA A 471 0.91 15.24 15.68
CA ALA A 471 0.61 15.50 17.09
C ALA A 471 -0.64 16.38 17.26
N ALA A 472 -0.80 17.41 16.43
CA ALA A 472 -2.00 18.26 16.44
C ALA A 472 -3.27 17.47 16.02
N LYS A 473 -3.16 16.55 15.04
CA LYS A 473 -4.27 15.63 14.69
C LYS A 473 -4.64 14.75 15.89
N LEU A 474 -3.63 14.17 16.57
CA LEU A 474 -3.86 13.32 17.73
C LEU A 474 -4.55 14.07 18.86
N GLU A 475 -4.11 15.29 19.16
CA GLU A 475 -4.72 16.16 20.17
C GLU A 475 -6.19 16.50 19.82
N ALA A 476 -6.44 16.90 18.58
CA ALA A 476 -7.78 17.25 18.10
C ALA A 476 -8.77 16.06 18.12
N GLN A 477 -8.28 14.82 18.01
CA GLN A 477 -9.09 13.61 18.04
C GLN A 477 -9.53 13.20 19.46
N GLY A 478 -8.94 13.79 20.49
CA GLY A 478 -9.25 13.47 21.89
C GLY A 478 -8.72 12.10 22.35
N ASN A 479 -9.29 11.61 23.45
CA ASN A 479 -8.84 10.35 24.04
C ASN A 479 -9.33 9.13 23.24
N TRP A 480 -8.40 8.34 22.70
CA TRP A 480 -8.69 7.15 21.92
C TRP A 480 -9.50 6.10 22.73
N ILE A 481 -9.21 5.93 24.03
CA ILE A 481 -9.92 5.00 24.93
C ILE A 481 -11.39 5.38 25.04
N GLU A 482 -11.67 6.67 25.19
CA GLU A 482 -13.04 7.19 25.25
C GLU A 482 -13.75 7.08 23.90
N ASN A 483 -13.09 7.43 22.80
CA ASN A 483 -13.62 7.30 21.45
C ASN A 483 -14.02 5.85 21.10
N CYS A 484 -13.30 4.88 21.66
CA CYS A 484 -13.56 3.45 21.45
C CYS A 484 -14.48 2.82 22.50
N ASN A 485 -15.01 3.58 23.47
CA ASN A 485 -15.85 3.06 24.56
C ASN A 485 -15.17 1.92 25.35
N ILE A 486 -13.86 2.05 25.60
CA ILE A 486 -13.10 1.02 26.33
C ILE A 486 -13.41 1.09 27.81
N THR A 487 -13.94 -0.01 28.35
CA THR A 487 -14.29 -0.14 29.79
C THR A 487 -13.58 -1.33 30.45
N VAL A 488 -12.64 -1.96 29.75
CA VAL A 488 -11.94 -3.17 30.23
C VAL A 488 -11.01 -2.80 31.38
N PRO A 489 -11.11 -3.47 32.55
CA PRO A 489 -10.19 -3.27 33.66
C PRO A 489 -8.73 -3.53 33.24
N GLY A 490 -7.82 -2.63 33.60
CA GLY A 490 -6.40 -2.71 33.23
C GLY A 490 -6.07 -2.14 31.84
N ALA A 491 -7.04 -1.59 31.12
CA ALA A 491 -6.77 -0.82 29.91
C ALA A 491 -5.97 0.45 30.23
N PRO A 492 -5.08 0.92 29.34
CA PRO A 492 -4.34 2.16 29.56
C PRO A 492 -5.28 3.37 29.53
N THR A 493 -4.94 4.42 30.23
CA THR A 493 -5.66 5.72 30.14
C THR A 493 -5.28 6.52 28.90
N VAL A 494 -4.07 6.25 28.38
CA VAL A 494 -3.56 6.83 27.12
C VAL A 494 -2.86 5.71 26.34
N VAL A 495 -3.21 5.57 25.07
CA VAL A 495 -2.62 4.54 24.20
C VAL A 495 -1.19 4.91 23.82
N LYS A 496 -0.28 3.93 23.80
CA LYS A 496 1.12 4.11 23.41
C LYS A 496 1.30 4.12 21.89
N GLY A 497 0.45 3.43 21.17
CA GLY A 497 0.38 3.38 19.71
C GLY A 497 1.34 2.39 19.05
N ALA A 498 2.62 2.42 19.37
CA ALA A 498 3.63 1.55 18.77
C ALA A 498 4.83 1.27 19.69
N SER A 499 4.60 1.08 21.01
CA SER A 499 5.68 0.78 21.94
C SER A 499 6.39 -0.55 21.66
N PHE A 500 5.71 -1.46 20.97
CA PHE A 500 6.23 -2.76 20.54
C PHE A 500 7.45 -2.69 19.60
N TYR A 501 7.76 -1.53 19.02
CA TYR A 501 9.00 -1.34 18.26
C TYR A 501 10.23 -1.26 19.16
N THR A 502 10.09 -0.71 20.37
CA THR A 502 11.20 -0.44 21.27
C THR A 502 11.13 -1.18 22.59
N ASP A 503 10.03 -1.91 22.87
CA ASP A 503 9.86 -2.72 24.07
C ASP A 503 9.29 -4.10 23.71
N LEU A 504 10.18 -5.09 23.62
CA LEU A 504 9.80 -6.47 23.30
C LEU A 504 9.38 -7.27 24.55
N SER A 505 9.38 -6.67 25.74
CA SER A 505 8.95 -7.35 26.97
C SER A 505 7.43 -7.38 27.17
N SER A 506 6.67 -6.78 26.25
CA SER A 506 5.21 -6.70 26.32
C SER A 506 4.56 -8.08 26.12
N PRO A 507 3.62 -8.51 26.99
CA PRO A 507 3.07 -9.88 26.97
C PRO A 507 2.18 -10.19 25.77
N TRP A 508 1.85 -9.20 24.94
CA TRP A 508 1.09 -9.37 23.69
C TRP A 508 1.98 -9.54 22.46
N LEU A 509 3.29 -9.66 22.68
CA LEU A 509 4.27 -9.96 21.63
C LEU A 509 4.70 -11.42 21.71
N SER A 510 5.02 -12.00 20.59
CA SER A 510 5.62 -13.33 20.52
C SER A 510 6.55 -13.45 19.31
N HIS A 511 7.63 -14.21 19.46
CA HIS A 511 8.58 -14.50 18.40
C HIS A 511 8.08 -15.64 17.52
N VAL A 512 8.12 -15.45 16.21
CA VAL A 512 7.76 -16.45 15.21
C VAL A 512 8.95 -16.65 14.27
N ALA A 513 9.39 -17.88 14.09
CA ALA A 513 10.48 -18.18 13.17
C ALA A 513 10.15 -17.77 11.74
N PRO A 514 11.09 -17.18 10.99
CA PRO A 514 10.94 -16.82 9.59
C PRO A 514 10.63 -18.01 8.69
#